data_2e6b8421e6184477b1a6114eafb05646
#
_entry.id   2e6b8421e6184477b1a6114eafb05646
#
_cell.length_a   1.000
_cell.length_b   1.000
_cell.length_c   1.000
_cell.angle_alpha   90.00
_cell.angle_beta   90.00
_cell.angle_gamma   90.00
#
_symmetry.space_group_name_H-M   'P 1'
#
loop_
_entity.id
_entity.type
_entity.pdbx_description
1 polymer ?
#
loop_
_entity_poly.entity_id
_entity_poly.type
_entity_poly.pdbx_seq_one_letter_code
_entity_poly.pdbx_strand_id
1 'polypeptide(L)'
;MKMYTIGELSSLTDIPATTLRYYDQEGLLQPEIRNAANGYRYYSEKQLLQAEMIKELKIYGISIQDIQVILEKRDHNYLEEQLR
;
A
#
# COMPACT_ATOMS: atom_id res chain seq x y z
N MET A 1 0.10 12.92 12.60
CA MET A 1 0.22 12.09 11.37
C MET A 1 -1.15 11.51 11.02
N LYS A 2 -1.56 11.65 9.77
CA LYS A 2 -2.86 11.16 9.34
C LYS A 2 -2.80 9.68 8.98
N MET A 3 -3.76 8.93 9.52
CA MET A 3 -3.89 7.50 9.26
C MET A 3 -5.28 7.20 8.71
N TYR A 4 -5.39 6.17 7.90
CA TYR A 4 -6.63 5.76 7.25
C TYR A 4 -6.97 4.34 7.64
N THR A 5 -8.24 4.09 7.96
CA THR A 5 -8.72 2.71 8.10
C THR A 5 -8.77 2.05 6.72
N ILE A 6 -8.88 0.72 6.69
CA ILE A 6 -9.00 0.01 5.41
C ILE A 6 -10.26 0.46 4.64
N GLY A 7 -11.34 0.77 5.35
CA GLY A 7 -12.56 1.28 4.72
C GLY A 7 -12.36 2.66 4.10
N GLU A 8 -11.66 3.54 4.81
CA GLU A 8 -11.33 4.87 4.29
C GLU A 8 -10.41 4.76 3.08
N LEU A 9 -9.38 3.92 3.17
CA LEU A 9 -8.46 3.71 2.05
C LEU A 9 -9.20 3.18 0.82
N SER A 10 -10.10 2.22 1.03
CA SER A 10 -10.94 1.67 -0.04
C SER A 10 -11.77 2.77 -0.71
N SER A 11 -12.41 3.61 0.09
CA SER A 11 -13.24 4.71 -0.44
C SER A 11 -12.42 5.72 -1.24
N LEU A 12 -11.23 6.04 -0.77
CA LEU A 12 -10.38 7.05 -1.42
C LEU A 12 -9.73 6.54 -2.71
N THR A 13 -9.45 5.25 -2.79
CA THR A 13 -8.73 4.66 -3.92
C THR A 13 -9.62 3.92 -4.90
N ASP A 14 -10.86 3.64 -4.53
CA ASP A 14 -11.76 2.75 -5.26
C ASP A 14 -11.23 1.31 -5.38
N ILE A 15 -10.32 0.92 -4.50
CA ILE A 15 -9.86 -0.46 -4.40
C ILE A 15 -10.75 -1.15 -3.37
N PRO A 16 -11.43 -2.24 -3.71
CA PRO A 16 -12.27 -2.95 -2.74
C PRO A 16 -11.48 -3.37 -1.50
N ALA A 17 -12.11 -3.31 -0.34
CA ALA A 17 -11.46 -3.71 0.91
C ALA A 17 -10.96 -5.15 0.86
N THR A 18 -11.69 -6.04 0.17
CA THR A 18 -11.27 -7.43 -0.02
C THR A 18 -9.96 -7.51 -0.79
N THR A 19 -9.79 -6.67 -1.80
CA THR A 19 -8.55 -6.60 -2.57
C THR A 19 -7.40 -6.06 -1.71
N LEU A 20 -7.67 -5.04 -0.89
CA LEU A 20 -6.66 -4.51 0.03
C LEU A 20 -6.21 -5.58 1.04
N ARG A 21 -7.13 -6.40 1.54
CA ARG A 21 -6.77 -7.52 2.43
C ARG A 21 -5.92 -8.55 1.70
N TYR A 22 -6.23 -8.81 0.44
CA TYR A 22 -5.43 -9.70 -0.39
C TYR A 22 -4.01 -9.16 -0.58
N TYR A 23 -3.88 -7.85 -0.84
CA TYR A 23 -2.56 -7.22 -0.97
C TYR A 23 -1.77 -7.31 0.33
N ASP A 24 -2.45 -7.21 1.48
CA ASP A 24 -1.81 -7.39 2.78
C ASP A 24 -1.27 -8.83 2.91
N GLN A 25 -2.09 -9.83 2.58
CA GLN A 25 -1.70 -11.24 2.62
C GLN A 25 -0.49 -11.52 1.73
N GLU A 26 -0.45 -10.92 0.55
CA GLU A 26 0.63 -11.13 -0.42
C GLU A 26 1.89 -10.32 -0.11
N GLY A 27 1.83 -9.49 0.93
CA GLY A 27 2.97 -8.65 1.31
C GLY A 27 3.18 -7.45 0.39
N LEU A 28 2.21 -7.15 -0.48
CA LEU A 28 2.32 -6.03 -1.40
C LEU A 28 2.07 -4.69 -0.71
N LEU A 29 1.04 -4.62 0.12
CA LEU A 29 0.67 -3.41 0.84
C LEU A 29 0.18 -3.78 2.23
N GLN A 30 1.09 -3.79 3.19
CA GLN A 30 0.79 -4.16 4.56
C GLN A 30 0.52 -2.90 5.38
N PRO A 31 -0.53 -2.90 6.22
CA PRO A 31 -0.86 -1.70 6.99
C PRO A 31 0.28 -1.31 7.91
N GLU A 32 0.50 -0.02 8.07
CA GLU A 32 1.51 0.53 8.96
C GLU A 32 1.28 0.09 10.40
N ILE A 33 0.01 0.07 10.81
CA ILE A 33 -0.38 -0.31 12.17
C ILE A 33 -1.49 -1.36 12.11
N ARG A 34 -1.34 -2.40 12.93
CA ARG A 34 -2.41 -3.34 13.23
C ARG A 34 -2.75 -3.18 14.71
N ASN A 35 -3.99 -2.85 15.00
CA ASN A 35 -4.42 -2.72 16.39
C ASN A 35 -4.68 -4.13 16.95
N ALA A 36 -3.88 -4.54 17.92
CA ALA A 36 -3.97 -5.88 18.51
C ALA A 36 -5.29 -6.11 19.24
N ALA A 37 -5.90 -5.05 19.77
CA ALA A 37 -7.12 -5.17 20.57
C ALA A 37 -8.36 -5.40 19.71
N ASN A 38 -8.45 -4.74 18.52
CA ASN A 38 -9.63 -4.83 17.67
C ASN A 38 -9.35 -5.38 16.26
N GLY A 39 -8.09 -5.66 15.95
CA GLY A 39 -7.70 -6.19 14.63
C GLY A 39 -7.79 -5.19 13.49
N TYR A 40 -8.05 -3.92 13.77
CA TYR A 40 -8.19 -2.92 12.73
C TYR A 40 -6.85 -2.60 12.10
N ARG A 41 -6.90 -2.33 10.79
CA ARG A 41 -5.72 -1.98 10.00
C ARG A 41 -5.73 -0.49 9.69
N TYR A 42 -4.58 0.15 9.91
CA TYR A 42 -4.40 1.58 9.64
C TYR A 42 -3.25 1.78 8.67
N TYR A 43 -3.50 2.62 7.67
CA TYR A 43 -2.58 2.91 6.58
C TYR A 43 -2.15 4.37 6.64
N SER A 44 -0.88 4.64 6.34
CA SER A 44 -0.35 6.00 6.32
C SER A 44 -0.68 6.72 5.00
N GLU A 45 -0.40 8.03 4.95
CA GLU A 45 -0.51 8.79 3.69
C GLU A 45 0.42 8.26 2.61
N LYS A 46 1.62 7.83 3.00
CA LYS A 46 2.54 7.20 2.05
C LYS A 46 1.92 5.96 1.44
N GLN A 47 1.22 5.18 2.25
CA GLN A 47 0.53 3.98 1.77
C GLN A 47 -0.67 4.29 0.90
N LEU A 48 -1.34 5.42 1.12
CA LEU A 48 -2.39 5.89 0.22
C LEU A 48 -1.80 6.11 -1.18
N LEU A 49 -0.66 6.77 -1.27
CA LEU A 49 0.03 7.00 -2.54
C LEU A 49 0.49 5.69 -3.17
N GLN A 50 0.99 4.75 -2.36
CA GLN A 50 1.38 3.43 -2.83
C GLN A 50 0.17 2.65 -3.39
N ALA A 51 -0.97 2.74 -2.73
CA ALA A 51 -2.20 2.08 -3.19
C ALA A 51 -2.64 2.65 -4.55
N GLU A 52 -2.58 3.97 -4.72
CA GLU A 52 -2.89 4.62 -6.00
C GLU A 52 -1.94 4.12 -7.09
N MET A 53 -0.65 4.01 -6.79
CA MET A 53 0.33 3.49 -7.74
C MET A 53 0.05 2.03 -8.11
N ILE A 54 -0.27 1.19 -7.12
CA ILE A 54 -0.62 -0.20 -7.37
C ILE A 54 -1.81 -0.29 -8.31
N LYS A 55 -2.85 0.50 -8.05
CA LYS A 55 -4.04 0.55 -8.88
C LYS A 55 -3.69 0.88 -10.33
N GLU A 56 -2.86 1.90 -10.53
CA GLU A 56 -2.44 2.33 -11.85
C GLU A 56 -1.67 1.22 -12.58
N LEU A 57 -0.71 0.61 -11.89
CA LEU A 57 0.10 -0.47 -12.47
C LEU A 57 -0.76 -1.69 -12.82
N LYS A 58 -1.77 -2.00 -12.00
CA LYS A 58 -2.69 -3.11 -12.28
C LYS A 58 -3.51 -2.86 -13.55
N ILE A 59 -3.85 -1.61 -13.83
CA ILE A 59 -4.57 -1.27 -15.07
C ILE A 59 -3.76 -1.68 -16.29
N TYR A 60 -2.42 -1.58 -16.22
CA TYR A 60 -1.53 -1.98 -17.31
C TYR A 60 -1.22 -3.47 -17.32
N GLY A 61 -1.86 -4.26 -16.44
CA GLY A 61 -1.68 -5.70 -16.41
C GLY A 61 -0.39 -6.18 -15.75
N ILE A 62 0.27 -5.31 -14.98
CA ILE A 62 1.51 -5.69 -14.30
C ILE A 62 1.18 -6.61 -13.11
N SER A 63 1.94 -7.68 -12.95
CA SER A 63 1.70 -8.66 -11.89
C SER A 63 2.02 -8.08 -10.51
N ILE A 64 1.42 -8.68 -9.48
CA ILE A 64 1.68 -8.31 -8.08
C ILE A 64 3.17 -8.42 -7.77
N GLN A 65 3.83 -9.49 -8.23
CA GLN A 65 5.25 -9.72 -8.01
C GLN A 65 6.10 -8.60 -8.62
N ASP A 66 5.77 -8.20 -9.84
CA ASP A 66 6.50 -7.12 -10.51
C ASP A 66 6.24 -5.76 -9.87
N ILE A 67 5.01 -5.51 -9.42
CA ILE A 67 4.68 -4.28 -8.70
C ILE A 67 5.50 -4.22 -7.40
N GLN A 68 5.62 -5.33 -6.70
CA GLN A 68 6.39 -5.40 -5.46
C GLN A 68 7.85 -4.99 -5.69
N VAL A 69 8.46 -5.48 -6.77
CA VAL A 69 9.82 -5.12 -7.13
C VAL A 69 9.92 -3.62 -7.45
N ILE A 70 8.95 -3.07 -8.18
CA ILE A 70 8.92 -1.64 -8.53
C ILE A 70 8.86 -0.79 -7.27
N LEU A 71 7.98 -1.14 -6.34
CA LEU A 71 7.83 -0.38 -5.09
C LEU A 71 9.10 -0.45 -4.24
N GLU A 72 9.74 -1.60 -4.15
CA GLU A 72 10.98 -1.78 -3.41
C GLU A 72 12.11 -0.94 -3.98
N LYS A 73 12.27 -0.94 -5.29
CA LYS A 73 13.30 -0.15 -5.97
C LYS A 73 13.08 1.35 -5.77
N ARG A 74 11.84 1.78 -5.84
CA ARG A 74 11.49 3.19 -5.65
C ARG A 74 11.85 3.64 -4.23
N ASP A 75 11.50 2.85 -3.22
CA ASP A 75 11.81 3.18 -1.83
C ASP A 75 13.31 3.18 -1.58
N HIS A 76 14.04 2.24 -2.17
CA HIS A 76 15.49 2.18 -2.07
C HIS A 76 16.14 3.44 -2.65
N ASN A 77 15.73 3.84 -3.84
CA ASN A 77 16.25 5.05 -4.49
C ASN A 77 15.96 6.30 -3.68
N TYR A 78 14.77 6.39 -3.11
CA TYR A 78 14.40 7.51 -2.26
C TYR A 78 15.33 7.59 -1.04
N LEU A 79 15.59 6.47 -0.38
CA LEU A 79 16.45 6.43 0.79
C LEU A 79 17.89 6.83 0.43
N GLU A 80 18.40 6.37 -0.69
CA GLU A 80 19.74 6.74 -1.15
C GLU A 80 19.86 8.25 -1.37
N GLU A 81 18.86 8.88 -1.97
CA GLU A 81 18.85 10.33 -2.17
C GLU A 81 18.85 11.08 -0.85
N GLN A 82 18.13 10.59 0.15
CA GLN A 82 18.06 11.23 1.46
C GLN A 82 19.37 11.12 2.25
N LEU A 83 20.19 10.12 1.95
CA LEU A 83 21.44 9.87 2.64
C LEU A 83 22.63 10.61 2.07
N ARG A 84 22.46 11.32 0.96
CA ARG A 84 23.55 12.09 0.33
C ARG A 84 23.79 13.44 0.98
#